data_7e58cde594a471e1208b44c923e96315
#
_entry.id   7e58cde594a471e1208b44c923e96315
#
_cell.length_a   1.000
_cell.length_b   1.000
_cell.length_c   1.000
_cell.angle_alpha   90.00
_cell.angle_beta   90.00
_cell.angle_gamma   90.00
#
_symmetry.space_group_name_H-M   'P 1'
#
loop_
_entity.id
_entity.type
_entity.pdbx_description
1 polymer ?
#
loop_
_entity_poly.entity_id
_entity_poly.type
_entity_poly.pdbx_seq_one_letter_code
_entity_poly.pdbx_strand_id
1 'polypeptide(L)'
;MVIENQERYGGSQMSFINKELYENADSQRKATQITWEIADCLHQVGAPTYNAFPLIPYLLHKVSLYNNPFGITLQAIVDGEIEVNDDVRYLAKDILNDKLWERLLQMVTKYSPEEFALAAVNPVIDNEPKGTMTTPNSILKLAHKLLDVKAGERVADVCCGSGTYIVSAAIEESAASYRGYEINVANRAAAMMKAELLDADVEITLCDVFTIAENEEMPKFDKIFADYPFGLKLRNLGAGAGYLEKLAEQYPGLSKATSSDWVFNALLCDMLAENGKAIGIMTNGSTWNSIDIPMRKYFVERKMVECVIALPGKLFASTNIPTTLIILSHNNDSVRMIDATKHCQQGRRQNEFSDENINTIIDALAVDHEYSRSISIEELRKNEYNLSLSRYAADDLGFHNGVLFESVIKSISRGAPCTASQLDEMVSDSVTNMQYLMLANIQNGIIDDRLPYLSYIDPKYERYCLKNNTLILSKNGFPYKVAVASVRDGQRILANGNLYIIELDEEKANPYYIKAFFDSEQGHAVLKSITVGAAMPNIGVDKLKKVEIPLPPMEEQERIAQKYQATLDEIAVIKLRLEKAINKLHHIFDEESE
;
A
#
# COMPACT_ATOMS: atom_id res chain seq x y z
N MET A 1 -45.25 16.39 17.68
CA MET A 1 -44.44 17.17 16.71
C MET A 1 -44.15 16.37 15.43
N VAL A 2 -43.53 15.17 15.47
CA VAL A 2 -43.26 14.37 14.23
C VAL A 2 -44.57 13.99 13.51
N ILE A 3 -45.60 13.54 14.23
CA ILE A 3 -46.89 13.16 13.63
C ILE A 3 -47.62 14.38 13.03
N GLU A 4 -47.58 15.55 13.71
CA GLU A 4 -48.19 16.78 13.20
C GLU A 4 -47.48 17.34 11.96
N ASN A 5 -46.16 17.13 11.85
CA ASN A 5 -45.40 17.53 10.67
C ASN A 5 -45.63 16.61 9.47
N GLN A 6 -45.80 15.28 9.66
CA GLN A 6 -46.24 14.37 8.60
C GLN A 6 -47.61 14.73 8.03
N GLU A 7 -48.57 15.14 8.87
CA GLU A 7 -49.84 15.63 8.37
C GLU A 7 -49.75 16.96 7.60
N ARG A 8 -48.78 17.81 7.95
CA ARG A 8 -48.56 19.13 7.29
C ARG A 8 -47.96 19.02 5.89
N TYR A 9 -47.07 18.02 5.68
CA TYR A 9 -46.32 17.85 4.42
C TYR A 9 -46.69 16.55 3.66
N GLY A 10 -47.43 15.61 4.27
CA GLY A 10 -47.97 14.39 3.65
C GLY A 10 -46.91 13.42 3.14
N GLY A 11 -46.06 12.93 4.03
CA GLY A 11 -44.95 12.04 3.67
C GLY A 11 -45.40 10.63 3.27
N SER A 12 -44.78 10.05 2.25
CA SER A 12 -44.92 8.66 1.84
C SER A 12 -43.92 7.76 2.59
N GLN A 13 -44.15 6.43 2.50
CA GLN A 13 -43.26 5.44 3.11
C GLN A 13 -41.84 5.54 2.51
N MET A 14 -40.80 5.42 3.34
CA MET A 14 -39.40 5.50 2.92
C MET A 14 -39.07 4.39 1.92
N SER A 15 -38.38 4.75 0.83
CA SER A 15 -37.87 3.77 -0.14
C SER A 15 -36.49 3.31 0.33
N PHE A 16 -36.32 1.99 0.44
CA PHE A 16 -35.04 1.40 0.82
C PHE A 16 -34.26 0.91 -0.40
N ILE A 17 -32.94 1.14 -0.37
CA ILE A 17 -32.00 0.59 -1.36
C ILE A 17 -31.79 -0.89 -1.04
N ASN A 18 -32.12 -1.74 -2.00
CA ASN A 18 -31.83 -3.16 -1.99
C ASN A 18 -30.83 -3.53 -3.10
N LYS A 19 -30.39 -4.79 -3.12
CA LYS A 19 -29.40 -5.28 -4.08
C LYS A 19 -29.86 -5.13 -5.53
N GLU A 20 -31.12 -5.44 -5.83
CA GLU A 20 -31.69 -5.35 -7.19
C GLU A 20 -31.63 -3.91 -7.73
N LEU A 21 -32.02 -2.91 -6.92
CA LEU A 21 -31.96 -1.51 -7.31
C LEU A 21 -30.50 -1.04 -7.43
N TYR A 22 -29.62 -1.47 -6.53
CA TYR A 22 -28.22 -1.12 -6.54
C TYR A 22 -27.47 -1.66 -7.76
N GLU A 23 -27.77 -2.87 -8.21
CA GLU A 23 -27.14 -3.49 -9.38
C GLU A 23 -27.76 -3.04 -10.72
N ASN A 24 -28.89 -2.33 -10.70
CA ASN A 24 -29.57 -1.87 -11.91
C ASN A 24 -28.74 -0.81 -12.64
N ALA A 25 -28.27 -1.16 -13.85
CA ALA A 25 -27.37 -0.30 -14.65
C ALA A 25 -28.01 1.05 -15.05
N ASP A 26 -29.33 1.10 -15.28
CA ASP A 26 -30.05 2.35 -15.63
C ASP A 26 -30.11 3.29 -14.41
N SER A 27 -30.47 2.73 -13.25
CA SER A 27 -30.50 3.46 -11.97
C SER A 27 -29.12 4.00 -11.59
N GLN A 28 -28.05 3.20 -11.74
CA GLN A 28 -26.67 3.62 -11.51
C GLN A 28 -26.25 4.76 -12.45
N ARG A 29 -26.61 4.70 -13.72
CA ARG A 29 -26.35 5.77 -14.69
C ARG A 29 -27.02 7.08 -14.28
N LYS A 30 -28.28 7.02 -13.83
CA LYS A 30 -29.02 8.20 -13.35
C LYS A 30 -28.45 8.75 -12.04
N ALA A 31 -28.09 7.88 -11.09
CA ALA A 31 -27.40 8.30 -9.86
C ALA A 31 -26.08 9.03 -10.15
N THR A 32 -25.31 8.53 -11.12
CA THR A 32 -24.10 9.20 -11.61
C THR A 32 -24.42 10.58 -12.21
N GLN A 33 -25.48 10.68 -13.02
CA GLN A 33 -25.92 11.96 -13.62
C GLN A 33 -26.34 12.96 -12.53
N ILE A 34 -27.05 12.54 -11.50
CA ILE A 34 -27.41 13.36 -10.33
C ILE A 34 -26.14 13.93 -9.68
N THR A 35 -25.14 13.09 -9.43
CA THR A 35 -23.86 13.51 -8.82
C THR A 35 -23.17 14.59 -9.66
N TRP A 36 -23.14 14.44 -11.00
CA TRP A 36 -22.57 15.44 -11.90
C TRP A 36 -23.36 16.75 -11.90
N GLU A 37 -24.71 16.71 -11.94
CA GLU A 37 -25.53 17.93 -11.87
C GLU A 37 -25.34 18.69 -10.54
N ILE A 38 -25.19 17.96 -9.42
CA ILE A 38 -24.84 18.54 -8.12
C ILE A 38 -23.47 19.20 -8.17
N ALA A 39 -22.45 18.49 -8.71
CA ALA A 39 -21.11 19.03 -8.87
C ALA A 39 -21.09 20.35 -9.64
N ASP A 40 -21.82 20.42 -10.75
CA ASP A 40 -21.96 21.65 -11.55
C ASP A 40 -22.61 22.79 -10.75
N CYS A 41 -23.63 22.50 -9.95
CA CYS A 41 -24.25 23.48 -9.07
C CYS A 41 -23.27 24.04 -8.03
N LEU A 42 -22.49 23.16 -7.39
CA LEU A 42 -21.51 23.54 -6.38
C LEU A 42 -20.35 24.35 -6.98
N HIS A 43 -19.83 23.94 -8.13
CA HIS A 43 -18.77 24.68 -8.84
C HIS A 43 -19.18 26.11 -9.18
N GLN A 44 -20.42 26.34 -9.60
CA GLN A 44 -20.91 27.67 -9.97
C GLN A 44 -21.01 28.64 -8.78
N VAL A 45 -21.12 28.12 -7.55
CA VAL A 45 -21.20 28.95 -6.34
C VAL A 45 -19.90 28.91 -5.53
N GLY A 46 -18.88 28.17 -5.98
CA GLY A 46 -17.60 28.01 -5.27
C GLY A 46 -17.72 27.26 -3.93
N ALA A 47 -18.75 26.43 -3.77
CA ALA A 47 -18.96 25.66 -2.52
C ALA A 47 -18.02 24.43 -2.46
N PRO A 48 -17.62 23.99 -1.25
CA PRO A 48 -16.82 22.79 -1.07
C PRO A 48 -17.61 21.54 -1.49
N THR A 49 -16.95 20.63 -2.20
CA THR A 49 -17.59 19.43 -2.77
C THR A 49 -17.56 18.22 -1.83
N TYR A 50 -16.60 18.15 -0.91
CA TYR A 50 -16.24 16.94 -0.18
C TYR A 50 -17.39 16.27 0.58
N ASN A 51 -18.11 17.00 1.44
CA ASN A 51 -19.23 16.43 2.22
C ASN A 51 -20.60 16.63 1.54
N ALA A 52 -20.62 17.27 0.38
CA ALA A 52 -21.84 17.63 -0.33
C ALA A 52 -22.48 16.46 -1.09
N PHE A 53 -21.66 15.53 -1.58
CA PHE A 53 -22.17 14.45 -2.45
C PHE A 53 -23.06 13.41 -1.75
N PRO A 54 -22.80 12.92 -0.54
CA PRO A 54 -23.81 12.14 0.17
C PRO A 54 -24.94 13.01 0.73
N LEU A 55 -24.66 14.24 1.20
CA LEU A 55 -25.62 15.12 1.85
C LEU A 55 -26.74 15.59 0.92
N ILE A 56 -26.39 16.18 -0.23
CA ILE A 56 -27.36 16.81 -1.10
C ILE A 56 -28.36 15.79 -1.68
N PRO A 57 -27.95 14.67 -2.28
CA PRO A 57 -28.90 13.69 -2.78
C PRO A 57 -29.72 13.04 -1.65
N TYR A 58 -29.14 12.84 -0.43
CA TYR A 58 -29.89 12.40 0.72
C TYR A 58 -31.01 13.39 1.10
N LEU A 59 -30.72 14.69 1.17
CA LEU A 59 -31.73 15.70 1.46
C LEU A 59 -32.79 15.80 0.34
N LEU A 60 -32.38 15.70 -0.92
CA LEU A 60 -33.31 15.67 -2.06
C LEU A 60 -34.19 14.42 -2.03
N HIS A 61 -33.67 13.26 -1.64
CA HIS A 61 -34.47 12.08 -1.37
C HIS A 61 -35.52 12.37 -0.30
N LYS A 62 -35.11 12.86 0.88
CA LYS A 62 -36.03 13.15 1.99
C LYS A 62 -37.16 14.10 1.60
N VAL A 63 -36.83 15.21 0.95
CA VAL A 63 -37.86 16.21 0.57
C VAL A 63 -38.75 15.73 -0.57
N SER A 64 -38.25 14.90 -1.47
CA SER A 64 -39.05 14.35 -2.59
C SER A 64 -40.16 13.40 -2.14
N LEU A 65 -40.12 12.89 -0.90
CA LEU A 65 -41.18 12.09 -0.30
C LEU A 65 -42.39 12.90 0.18
N TYR A 66 -42.29 14.23 0.22
CA TYR A 66 -43.38 15.11 0.65
C TYR A 66 -44.27 15.56 -0.52
N ASN A 67 -45.54 15.79 -0.28
CA ASN A 67 -46.51 16.21 -1.31
C ASN A 67 -46.17 17.56 -1.95
N ASN A 68 -45.49 18.43 -1.23
CA ASN A 68 -45.03 19.72 -1.73
C ASN A 68 -43.51 19.96 -1.44
N PRO A 69 -42.63 19.32 -2.17
CA PRO A 69 -41.18 19.44 -1.97
C PRO A 69 -40.66 20.88 -2.13
N PHE A 70 -41.28 21.66 -3.03
CA PHE A 70 -40.89 23.07 -3.28
C PHE A 70 -41.24 24.02 -2.14
N GLY A 71 -42.12 23.62 -1.23
CA GLY A 71 -42.43 24.38 -0.02
C GLY A 71 -41.44 24.19 1.13
N ILE A 72 -40.48 23.27 0.98
CA ILE A 72 -39.50 22.94 2.02
C ILE A 72 -38.28 23.83 1.87
N THR A 73 -38.11 24.77 2.80
CA THR A 73 -36.95 25.68 2.84
C THR A 73 -35.75 25.01 3.49
N LEU A 74 -34.55 25.53 3.24
CA LEU A 74 -33.35 25.10 3.96
C LEU A 74 -33.51 25.30 5.47
N GLN A 75 -34.15 26.42 5.90
CA GLN A 75 -34.42 26.70 7.30
C GLN A 75 -35.31 25.62 7.94
N ALA A 76 -36.31 25.11 7.26
CA ALA A 76 -37.18 24.02 7.77
C ALA A 76 -36.37 22.74 8.05
N ILE A 77 -35.36 22.43 7.22
CA ILE A 77 -34.43 21.29 7.45
C ILE A 77 -33.57 21.59 8.70
N VAL A 78 -32.98 22.77 8.79
CA VAL A 78 -32.10 23.19 9.92
C VAL A 78 -32.87 23.23 11.24
N ASP A 79 -34.12 23.69 11.24
CA ASP A 79 -34.98 23.78 12.43
C ASP A 79 -35.59 22.42 12.84
N GLY A 80 -35.38 21.37 12.03
CA GLY A 80 -35.83 20.02 12.35
C GLY A 80 -37.31 19.78 12.03
N GLU A 81 -37.92 20.55 11.14
CA GLU A 81 -39.26 20.28 10.61
C GLU A 81 -39.26 19.08 9.68
N ILE A 82 -38.11 18.78 9.07
CA ILE A 82 -37.83 17.57 8.30
C ILE A 82 -37.01 16.63 9.18
N GLU A 83 -37.39 15.37 9.23
CA GLU A 83 -36.73 14.35 10.06
C GLU A 83 -35.39 13.95 9.47
N VAL A 84 -34.33 14.56 9.98
CA VAL A 84 -32.94 14.23 9.69
C VAL A 84 -32.12 14.33 10.99
N ASN A 85 -31.01 13.59 11.05
CA ASN A 85 -30.11 13.59 12.20
C ASN A 85 -29.49 14.98 12.44
N ASP A 86 -29.13 15.30 13.70
CA ASP A 86 -28.53 16.58 14.08
C ASP A 86 -27.21 16.87 13.35
N ASP A 87 -26.38 15.85 13.13
CA ASP A 87 -25.13 16.00 12.38
C ASP A 87 -25.40 16.38 10.92
N VAL A 88 -26.46 15.83 10.32
CA VAL A 88 -26.90 16.16 8.96
C VAL A 88 -27.41 17.60 8.89
N ARG A 89 -28.17 18.07 9.89
CA ARG A 89 -28.61 19.47 9.97
C ARG A 89 -27.43 20.42 10.06
N TYR A 90 -26.44 20.07 10.89
CA TYR A 90 -25.22 20.86 11.01
C TYR A 90 -24.48 20.96 9.67
N LEU A 91 -24.28 19.84 8.95
CA LEU A 91 -23.65 19.84 7.63
C LEU A 91 -24.48 20.62 6.59
N ALA A 92 -25.79 20.50 6.61
CA ALA A 92 -26.67 21.24 5.68
C ALA A 92 -26.49 22.76 5.87
N LYS A 93 -26.44 23.23 7.12
CA LYS A 93 -26.22 24.65 7.46
C LYS A 93 -24.84 25.13 7.04
N ASP A 94 -23.82 24.29 7.09
CA ASP A 94 -22.43 24.64 6.76
C ASP A 94 -22.20 24.70 5.23
N ILE A 95 -22.83 23.80 4.48
CA ILE A 95 -22.58 23.62 3.04
C ILE A 95 -23.57 24.36 2.16
N LEU A 96 -24.84 24.48 2.57
CA LEU A 96 -25.92 25.01 1.76
C LEU A 96 -26.28 26.46 2.15
N ASN A 97 -26.82 27.18 1.18
CA ASN A 97 -27.54 28.43 1.37
C ASN A 97 -28.85 28.39 0.60
N ASP A 98 -29.80 29.30 0.90
CA ASP A 98 -31.15 29.29 0.32
C ASP A 98 -31.12 29.30 -1.20
N LYS A 99 -30.29 30.12 -1.81
CA LYS A 99 -30.18 30.22 -3.29
C LYS A 99 -29.71 28.93 -3.95
N LEU A 100 -28.73 28.24 -3.33
CA LEU A 100 -28.24 26.96 -3.80
C LEU A 100 -29.32 25.88 -3.58
N TRP A 101 -29.97 25.90 -2.41
CA TRP A 101 -31.04 24.98 -2.10
C TRP A 101 -32.22 25.05 -3.08
N GLU A 102 -32.75 26.25 -3.34
CA GLU A 102 -33.82 26.49 -4.31
C GLU A 102 -33.48 25.93 -5.71
N ARG A 103 -32.22 26.07 -6.11
CA ARG A 103 -31.74 25.55 -7.39
C ARG A 103 -31.68 24.02 -7.38
N LEU A 104 -31.16 23.39 -6.34
CA LEU A 104 -31.06 21.95 -6.16
C LEU A 104 -32.45 21.29 -6.13
N LEU A 105 -33.44 21.94 -5.50
CA LEU A 105 -34.82 21.48 -5.46
C LEU A 105 -35.44 21.28 -6.85
N GLN A 106 -35.00 22.00 -7.88
CA GLN A 106 -35.49 21.80 -9.24
C GLN A 106 -35.20 20.38 -9.77
N MET A 107 -34.21 19.68 -9.23
CA MET A 107 -33.88 18.32 -9.61
C MET A 107 -34.99 17.31 -9.23
N VAL A 108 -35.83 17.64 -8.25
CA VAL A 108 -36.96 16.79 -7.82
C VAL A 108 -37.99 16.56 -8.94
N THR A 109 -38.03 17.44 -9.96
CA THR A 109 -38.89 17.24 -11.14
C THR A 109 -38.32 16.27 -12.16
N LYS A 110 -37.03 15.96 -12.07
CA LYS A 110 -36.30 15.15 -13.07
C LYS A 110 -36.05 13.72 -12.61
N TYR A 111 -35.86 13.53 -11.30
CA TYR A 111 -35.39 12.28 -10.71
C TYR A 111 -36.34 11.77 -9.63
N SER A 112 -36.41 10.45 -9.49
CA SER A 112 -37.23 9.81 -8.46
C SER A 112 -36.54 9.82 -7.08
N PRO A 113 -37.30 9.60 -5.99
CA PRO A 113 -36.71 9.45 -4.66
C PRO A 113 -35.66 8.34 -4.59
N GLU A 114 -35.89 7.20 -5.26
CA GLU A 114 -34.96 6.05 -5.29
C GLU A 114 -33.66 6.40 -6.00
N GLU A 115 -33.71 7.21 -7.07
CA GLU A 115 -32.53 7.66 -7.80
C GLU A 115 -31.66 8.61 -6.96
N PHE A 116 -32.28 9.48 -6.16
CA PHE A 116 -31.58 10.30 -5.18
C PHE A 116 -30.98 9.47 -4.06
N ALA A 117 -31.71 8.49 -3.52
CA ALA A 117 -31.20 7.58 -2.50
C ALA A 117 -29.97 6.83 -3.00
N LEU A 118 -30.03 6.30 -4.24
CA LEU A 118 -28.91 5.59 -4.86
C LEU A 118 -27.70 6.53 -5.08
N ALA A 119 -27.93 7.78 -5.48
CA ALA A 119 -26.85 8.77 -5.63
C ALA A 119 -26.20 9.14 -4.28
N ALA A 120 -26.95 9.12 -3.17
CA ALA A 120 -26.41 9.34 -1.84
C ALA A 120 -25.56 8.16 -1.34
N VAL A 121 -26.01 6.92 -1.62
CA VAL A 121 -25.32 5.69 -1.21
C VAL A 121 -24.05 5.46 -2.00
N ASN A 122 -24.05 5.70 -3.31
CA ASN A 122 -22.92 5.46 -4.21
C ASN A 122 -22.54 6.72 -4.99
N PRO A 123 -22.01 7.77 -4.32
CA PRO A 123 -21.59 8.97 -5.02
C PRO A 123 -20.37 8.66 -5.90
N VAL A 124 -20.48 8.91 -7.20
CA VAL A 124 -19.34 8.81 -8.12
C VAL A 124 -18.55 10.13 -8.03
N ILE A 125 -17.37 10.08 -7.43
CA ILE A 125 -16.51 11.25 -7.26
C ILE A 125 -15.20 11.02 -8.00
N ASP A 126 -15.03 11.67 -9.16
CA ASP A 126 -13.84 11.51 -10.01
C ASP A 126 -12.56 12.18 -9.46
N ASN A 127 -12.68 13.09 -8.51
CA ASN A 127 -11.55 13.83 -7.95
C ASN A 127 -11.75 14.02 -6.44
N GLU A 128 -11.53 12.97 -5.67
CA GLU A 128 -11.48 13.11 -4.21
C GLU A 128 -10.36 14.08 -3.80
N PRO A 129 -10.61 14.96 -2.81
CA PRO A 129 -9.57 15.81 -2.27
C PRO A 129 -8.40 14.97 -1.75
N LYS A 130 -7.17 15.42 -1.98
CA LYS A 130 -5.99 14.76 -1.41
C LYS A 130 -6.13 14.69 0.11
N GLY A 131 -6.13 13.48 0.65
CA GLY A 131 -6.24 13.23 2.09
C GLY A 131 -7.54 12.54 2.52
N THR A 132 -8.52 12.34 1.64
CA THR A 132 -9.63 11.43 1.90
C THR A 132 -9.18 10.01 1.60
N MET A 133 -9.26 9.16 2.60
CA MET A 133 -8.95 7.73 2.45
C MET A 133 -10.26 6.98 2.27
N THR A 134 -10.70 6.84 1.02
CA THR A 134 -11.84 5.99 0.69
C THR A 134 -11.31 4.63 0.24
N THR A 135 -11.86 3.56 0.76
CA THR A 135 -11.50 2.21 0.35
C THR A 135 -11.92 1.98 -1.10
N PRO A 136 -11.01 1.59 -2.01
CA PRO A 136 -11.33 1.38 -3.42
C PRO A 136 -12.36 0.28 -3.64
N ASN A 137 -13.26 0.45 -4.61
CA ASN A 137 -14.30 -0.54 -4.93
C ASN A 137 -13.73 -1.93 -5.23
N SER A 138 -12.58 -2.03 -5.87
CA SER A 138 -11.93 -3.32 -6.14
C SER A 138 -11.45 -4.03 -4.87
N ILE A 139 -11.04 -3.27 -3.84
CA ILE A 139 -10.72 -3.81 -2.51
C ILE A 139 -11.99 -4.24 -1.77
N LEU A 140 -13.08 -3.48 -1.88
CA LEU A 140 -14.37 -3.86 -1.30
C LEU A 140 -14.87 -5.18 -1.87
N LYS A 141 -14.85 -5.35 -3.20
CA LYS A 141 -15.22 -6.61 -3.88
C LYS A 141 -14.34 -7.79 -3.40
N LEU A 142 -13.04 -7.57 -3.24
CA LEU A 142 -12.14 -8.59 -2.70
C LEU A 142 -12.51 -8.92 -1.25
N ALA A 143 -12.73 -7.91 -0.40
CA ALA A 143 -13.09 -8.09 1.00
C ALA A 143 -14.42 -8.84 1.16
N HIS A 144 -15.44 -8.54 0.34
CA HIS A 144 -16.70 -9.26 0.35
C HIS A 144 -16.53 -10.75 0.07
N LYS A 145 -15.72 -11.11 -0.94
CA LYS A 145 -15.42 -12.51 -1.24
C LYS A 145 -14.60 -13.22 -0.15
N LEU A 146 -13.67 -12.49 0.50
CA LEU A 146 -12.82 -13.05 1.56
C LEU A 146 -13.58 -13.24 2.87
N LEU A 147 -14.45 -12.30 3.26
CA LEU A 147 -15.25 -12.37 4.48
C LEU A 147 -16.47 -13.27 4.30
N ASP A 148 -17.08 -13.28 3.12
CA ASP A 148 -18.23 -14.13 2.77
C ASP A 148 -19.33 -14.08 3.84
N VAL A 149 -19.84 -12.85 4.10
CA VAL A 149 -20.84 -12.58 5.14
C VAL A 149 -22.12 -13.37 4.89
N LYS A 150 -22.69 -13.98 5.93
CA LYS A 150 -23.92 -14.76 5.88
C LYS A 150 -25.04 -14.13 6.70
N ALA A 151 -26.26 -14.49 6.38
CA ALA A 151 -27.44 -14.08 7.13
C ALA A 151 -27.29 -14.40 8.63
N GLY A 152 -27.64 -13.43 9.48
CA GLY A 152 -27.58 -13.55 10.93
C GLY A 152 -26.18 -13.34 11.55
N GLU A 153 -25.13 -13.14 10.75
CA GLU A 153 -23.80 -12.80 11.27
C GLU A 153 -23.74 -11.34 11.76
N ARG A 154 -22.88 -11.10 12.73
CA ARG A 154 -22.57 -9.76 13.27
C ARG A 154 -21.31 -9.27 12.57
N VAL A 155 -21.42 -8.14 11.89
CA VAL A 155 -20.34 -7.57 11.09
C VAL A 155 -19.92 -6.23 11.67
N ALA A 156 -18.60 -5.99 11.78
CA ALA A 156 -18.08 -4.68 12.17
C ALA A 156 -17.19 -4.08 11.09
N ASP A 157 -17.24 -2.74 10.99
CA ASP A 157 -16.24 -1.92 10.32
C ASP A 157 -15.61 -0.98 11.36
N VAL A 158 -14.36 -1.25 11.73
CA VAL A 158 -13.72 -0.66 12.91
C VAL A 158 -13.23 0.77 12.68
N CYS A 159 -13.06 1.18 11.42
CA CYS A 159 -12.72 2.54 11.02
C CYS A 159 -13.54 2.90 9.77
N CYS A 160 -14.88 2.92 9.92
CA CYS A 160 -15.78 2.86 8.78
C CYS A 160 -15.76 4.09 7.84
N GLY A 161 -15.12 5.18 8.24
CA GLY A 161 -15.08 6.39 7.43
C GLY A 161 -16.48 6.86 7.05
N SER A 162 -16.70 7.12 5.78
CA SER A 162 -18.03 7.45 5.22
C SER A 162 -18.91 6.21 4.98
N GLY A 163 -18.60 5.06 5.57
CA GLY A 163 -19.39 3.84 5.53
C GLY A 163 -19.30 3.03 4.25
N THR A 164 -18.24 3.19 3.45
CA THR A 164 -18.17 2.58 2.11
C THR A 164 -18.24 1.04 2.17
N TYR A 165 -17.46 0.40 3.06
CA TYR A 165 -17.51 -1.06 3.21
C TYR A 165 -18.83 -1.52 3.83
N ILE A 166 -19.22 -0.93 4.97
CA ILE A 166 -20.37 -1.39 5.75
C ILE A 166 -21.68 -1.29 4.95
N VAL A 167 -21.82 -0.22 4.15
CA VAL A 167 -22.97 0.00 3.27
C VAL A 167 -22.99 -1.02 2.14
N SER A 168 -21.87 -1.24 1.46
CA SER A 168 -21.81 -2.23 0.38
C SER A 168 -22.02 -3.66 0.89
N ALA A 169 -21.53 -3.99 2.09
CA ALA A 169 -21.74 -5.28 2.71
C ALA A 169 -23.22 -5.51 3.09
N ALA A 170 -23.89 -4.48 3.62
CA ALA A 170 -25.30 -4.52 3.96
C ALA A 170 -26.22 -4.63 2.73
N ILE A 171 -25.80 -4.12 1.57
CA ILE A 171 -26.49 -4.31 0.29
C ILE A 171 -26.33 -5.77 -0.20
N GLU A 172 -25.14 -6.35 -0.02
CA GLU A 172 -24.87 -7.73 -0.43
C GLU A 172 -25.62 -8.76 0.43
N GLU A 173 -25.69 -8.55 1.76
CA GLU A 173 -26.35 -9.46 2.71
C GLU A 173 -27.11 -8.65 3.76
N SER A 174 -28.36 -8.30 3.45
CA SER A 174 -29.20 -7.44 4.32
C SER A 174 -29.71 -8.13 5.59
N ALA A 175 -29.64 -9.45 5.66
CA ALA A 175 -30.07 -10.22 6.84
C ALA A 175 -28.99 -10.37 7.93
N ALA A 176 -27.77 -9.82 7.74
CA ALA A 176 -26.77 -9.66 8.77
C ALA A 176 -26.95 -8.36 9.55
N SER A 177 -26.30 -8.23 10.71
CA SER A 177 -26.29 -6.98 11.48
C SER A 177 -24.92 -6.28 11.40
N TYR A 178 -24.93 -4.97 11.23
CA TYR A 178 -23.75 -4.18 10.92
C TYR A 178 -23.49 -3.09 11.96
N ARG A 179 -22.26 -2.96 12.41
CA ARG A 179 -21.82 -1.93 13.37
C ARG A 179 -20.59 -1.23 12.83
N GLY A 180 -20.71 0.08 12.57
CA GLY A 180 -19.62 0.96 12.13
C GLY A 180 -19.12 1.84 13.27
N TYR A 181 -17.80 2.03 13.33
CA TYR A 181 -17.15 2.90 14.31
C TYR A 181 -16.34 3.98 13.57
N GLU A 182 -16.62 5.25 13.88
CA GLU A 182 -15.95 6.39 13.24
C GLU A 182 -15.69 7.50 14.26
N ILE A 183 -14.52 8.11 14.22
CA ILE A 183 -14.10 9.19 15.11
C ILE A 183 -14.44 10.58 14.56
N ASN A 184 -14.57 10.71 13.25
CA ASN A 184 -14.85 11.96 12.57
C ASN A 184 -16.36 12.18 12.40
N VAL A 185 -16.89 13.29 12.94
CA VAL A 185 -18.31 13.62 12.92
C VAL A 185 -18.88 13.69 11.49
N ALA A 186 -18.16 14.30 10.56
CA ALA A 186 -18.64 14.46 9.18
C ALA A 186 -18.67 13.13 8.42
N ASN A 187 -17.67 12.27 8.61
CA ASN A 187 -17.66 10.93 8.04
C ASN A 187 -18.78 10.07 8.64
N ARG A 188 -18.97 10.13 9.95
CA ARG A 188 -20.08 9.45 10.61
C ARG A 188 -21.43 9.89 10.06
N ALA A 189 -21.65 11.21 9.89
CA ALA A 189 -22.88 11.72 9.30
C ALA A 189 -23.10 11.16 7.88
N ALA A 190 -22.06 11.11 7.07
CA ALA A 190 -22.13 10.52 5.73
C ALA A 190 -22.48 9.01 5.78
N ALA A 191 -21.86 8.25 6.69
CA ALA A 191 -22.16 6.83 6.88
C ALA A 191 -23.59 6.60 7.36
N MET A 192 -24.07 7.42 8.30
CA MET A 192 -25.45 7.34 8.81
C MET A 192 -26.48 7.65 7.74
N MET A 193 -26.29 8.71 6.93
CA MET A 193 -27.19 9.03 5.82
C MET A 193 -27.34 7.85 4.86
N LYS A 194 -26.23 7.19 4.54
CA LYS A 194 -26.26 5.99 3.67
C LYS A 194 -26.95 4.80 4.35
N ALA A 195 -26.62 4.56 5.62
CA ALA A 195 -27.21 3.45 6.40
C ALA A 195 -28.73 3.57 6.51
N GLU A 196 -29.26 4.77 6.72
CA GLU A 196 -30.69 5.04 6.82
C GLU A 196 -31.47 4.74 5.53
N LEU A 197 -30.78 4.73 4.37
CA LEU A 197 -31.39 4.44 3.08
C LEU A 197 -31.43 2.95 2.74
N LEU A 198 -30.86 2.08 3.60
CA LEU A 198 -30.79 0.63 3.40
C LEU A 198 -31.91 -0.10 4.15
N ASP A 199 -32.33 -1.24 3.60
CA ASP A 199 -33.20 -2.21 4.29
C ASP A 199 -32.33 -3.24 5.03
N ALA A 200 -31.57 -2.77 6.03
CA ALA A 200 -30.66 -3.59 6.82
C ALA A 200 -30.42 -3.01 8.22
N ASP A 201 -30.05 -3.87 9.18
CA ASP A 201 -29.67 -3.45 10.54
C ASP A 201 -28.26 -2.88 10.54
N VAL A 202 -28.13 -1.57 10.31
CA VAL A 202 -26.85 -0.84 10.29
C VAL A 202 -26.85 0.26 11.35
N GLU A 203 -25.89 0.23 12.26
CA GLU A 203 -25.68 1.26 13.27
C GLU A 203 -24.27 1.85 13.18
N ILE A 204 -24.15 3.18 13.18
CA ILE A 204 -22.87 3.90 13.10
C ILE A 204 -22.63 4.68 14.39
N THR A 205 -21.59 4.32 15.13
CA THR A 205 -21.23 4.92 16.41
C THR A 205 -20.10 5.94 16.24
N LEU A 206 -20.29 7.16 16.79
CA LEU A 206 -19.23 8.16 16.88
C LEU A 206 -18.35 7.85 18.09
N CYS A 207 -17.16 7.35 17.90
CA CYS A 207 -16.21 7.11 18.98
C CYS A 207 -14.78 6.94 18.46
N ASP A 208 -13.81 7.13 19.33
CA ASP A 208 -12.49 6.52 19.18
C ASP A 208 -12.64 5.02 19.50
N VAL A 209 -12.39 4.15 18.53
CA VAL A 209 -12.61 2.70 18.67
C VAL A 209 -11.81 2.09 19.82
N PHE A 210 -10.68 2.67 20.20
CA PHE A 210 -9.89 2.20 21.34
C PHE A 210 -10.58 2.44 22.70
N THR A 211 -11.55 3.35 22.78
CA THR A 211 -12.34 3.53 24.02
C THR A 211 -13.31 2.39 24.26
N ILE A 212 -13.72 1.67 23.20
CA ILE A 212 -14.55 0.46 23.34
C ILE A 212 -13.75 -0.65 24.03
N ALA A 213 -12.45 -0.71 23.76
CA ALA A 213 -11.53 -1.68 24.33
C ALA A 213 -11.25 -1.47 25.83
N GLU A 214 -11.60 -0.32 26.39
CA GLU A 214 -11.52 -0.03 27.82
C GLU A 214 -12.69 -0.62 28.62
N ASN A 215 -13.79 -0.99 27.94
CA ASN A 215 -14.94 -1.64 28.58
C ASN A 215 -14.61 -3.09 29.01
N GLU A 216 -15.22 -3.54 30.10
CA GLU A 216 -15.04 -4.92 30.60
C GLU A 216 -15.57 -5.98 29.64
N GLU A 217 -16.66 -5.67 28.91
CA GLU A 217 -17.26 -6.54 27.89
C GLU A 217 -17.10 -5.90 26.50
N MET A 218 -16.10 -6.38 25.76
CA MET A 218 -15.89 -5.95 24.39
C MET A 218 -16.87 -6.66 23.45
N PRO A 219 -17.55 -5.95 22.52
CA PRO A 219 -18.44 -6.56 21.56
C PRO A 219 -17.69 -7.55 20.67
N LYS A 220 -18.37 -8.69 20.34
CA LYS A 220 -17.82 -9.74 19.51
C LYS A 220 -18.52 -9.81 18.17
N PHE A 221 -17.76 -9.94 17.09
CA PHE A 221 -18.23 -9.97 15.71
C PHE A 221 -17.76 -11.23 14.99
N ASP A 222 -18.60 -11.72 14.10
CA ASP A 222 -18.31 -12.89 13.29
C ASP A 222 -17.45 -12.51 12.07
N LYS A 223 -17.63 -11.28 11.56
CA LYS A 223 -16.83 -10.70 10.48
C LYS A 223 -16.42 -9.26 10.84
N ILE A 224 -15.15 -8.95 10.60
CA ILE A 224 -14.64 -7.59 10.83
C ILE A 224 -13.86 -7.13 9.60
N PHE A 225 -14.12 -5.91 9.18
CA PHE A 225 -13.31 -5.18 8.21
C PHE A 225 -12.68 -3.95 8.87
N ALA A 226 -11.46 -3.60 8.48
CA ALA A 226 -10.85 -2.36 8.91
C ALA A 226 -9.83 -1.84 7.88
N ASP A 227 -10.10 -0.68 7.33
CA ASP A 227 -9.16 0.12 6.56
C ASP A 227 -8.69 1.28 7.46
N TYR A 228 -7.83 0.94 8.43
CA TYR A 228 -7.40 1.87 9.45
C TYR A 228 -6.33 2.85 8.95
N PRO A 229 -6.14 4.03 9.62
CA PRO A 229 -5.21 5.06 9.17
C PRO A 229 -3.76 4.57 9.08
N PHE A 230 -3.13 4.72 7.89
CA PHE A 230 -1.75 4.30 7.66
C PHE A 230 -0.73 5.17 8.41
N GLY A 231 0.24 4.52 9.04
CA GLY A 231 1.39 5.20 9.65
C GLY A 231 1.05 6.12 10.83
N LEU A 232 -0.07 5.90 11.49
CA LEU A 232 -0.42 6.60 12.72
C LEU A 232 0.66 6.32 13.78
N LYS A 233 1.11 7.35 14.49
CA LYS A 233 2.08 7.17 15.57
C LYS A 233 1.36 6.85 16.86
N LEU A 234 1.80 5.83 17.61
CA LEU A 234 1.16 5.38 18.86
C LEU A 234 0.97 6.52 19.87
N ARG A 235 1.90 7.48 19.92
CA ARG A 235 1.78 8.68 20.77
C ARG A 235 0.58 9.59 20.43
N ASN A 236 -0.01 9.41 19.26
CA ASN A 236 -1.13 10.20 18.76
C ASN A 236 -2.48 9.45 18.91
N LEU A 237 -2.50 8.28 19.54
CA LEU A 237 -3.71 7.47 19.75
C LEU A 237 -4.67 8.05 20.82
N GLY A 238 -4.41 9.25 21.35
CA GLY A 238 -5.36 9.98 22.19
C GLY A 238 -5.92 9.15 23.35
N ALA A 239 -7.21 8.85 23.31
CA ALA A 239 -7.93 8.04 24.29
C ALA A 239 -7.47 6.57 24.34
N GLY A 240 -6.69 6.09 23.37
CA GLY A 240 -6.14 4.73 23.34
C GLY A 240 -5.00 4.46 24.34
N ALA A 241 -4.64 5.43 25.20
CA ALA A 241 -3.56 5.22 26.17
C ALA A 241 -3.86 4.06 27.14
N GLY A 242 -5.08 3.96 27.65
CA GLY A 242 -5.50 2.86 28.53
C GLY A 242 -5.48 1.51 27.83
N TYR A 243 -5.92 1.46 26.56
CA TYR A 243 -5.82 0.24 25.77
C TYR A 243 -4.37 -0.17 25.49
N LEU A 244 -3.48 0.79 25.22
CA LEU A 244 -2.05 0.50 25.04
C LEU A 244 -1.39 -0.07 26.30
N GLU A 245 -1.77 0.41 27.49
CA GLU A 245 -1.29 -0.16 28.77
C GLU A 245 -1.77 -1.60 28.93
N LYS A 246 -3.04 -1.87 28.69
CA LYS A 246 -3.64 -3.22 28.69
C LYS A 246 -2.96 -4.15 27.67
N LEU A 247 -2.68 -3.64 26.45
CA LEU A 247 -1.97 -4.39 25.42
C LEU A 247 -0.52 -4.69 25.82
N ALA A 248 0.19 -3.78 26.47
CA ALA A 248 1.57 -3.98 26.89
C ALA A 248 1.72 -5.14 27.87
N GLU A 249 0.71 -5.39 28.70
CA GLU A 249 0.64 -6.56 29.60
C GLU A 249 0.37 -7.86 28.83
N GLN A 250 -0.50 -7.80 27.83
CA GLN A 250 -0.97 -8.95 27.05
C GLN A 250 -0.01 -9.32 25.90
N TYR A 251 0.65 -8.33 25.29
CA TYR A 251 1.54 -8.46 24.13
C TYR A 251 2.99 -8.15 24.50
N PRO A 252 3.77 -9.11 25.00
CA PRO A 252 5.17 -8.89 25.35
C PRO A 252 5.98 -8.43 24.15
N GLY A 253 6.63 -7.27 24.27
CA GLY A 253 7.42 -6.65 23.21
C GLY A 253 6.74 -5.52 22.48
N LEU A 254 5.50 -5.15 22.82
CA LEU A 254 4.91 -3.89 22.40
C LEU A 254 5.75 -2.73 22.92
N SER A 255 6.14 -1.84 22.05
CA SER A 255 6.94 -0.65 22.37
C SER A 255 6.34 0.60 21.72
N LYS A 256 6.79 1.79 22.17
CA LYS A 256 6.38 3.06 21.55
C LYS A 256 6.80 3.20 20.07
N ALA A 257 7.70 2.35 19.61
CA ALA A 257 8.18 2.30 18.23
C ALA A 257 7.42 1.29 17.36
N THR A 258 6.57 0.42 17.97
CA THR A 258 5.73 -0.54 17.25
C THR A 258 4.80 0.19 16.27
N SER A 259 4.58 -0.39 15.10
CA SER A 259 3.63 0.14 14.12
C SER A 259 2.20 0.09 14.65
N SER A 260 1.44 1.18 14.46
CA SER A 260 0.03 1.24 14.84
C SER A 260 -0.81 0.12 14.20
N ASP A 261 -0.41 -0.36 13.02
CA ASP A 261 -1.06 -1.46 12.31
C ASP A 261 -1.24 -2.69 13.22
N TRP A 262 -0.23 -3.03 14.01
CA TRP A 262 -0.30 -4.17 14.94
C TRP A 262 -1.19 -3.90 16.16
N VAL A 263 -1.36 -2.64 16.56
CA VAL A 263 -2.29 -2.26 17.62
C VAL A 263 -3.74 -2.39 17.13
N PHE A 264 -4.02 -1.94 15.90
CA PHE A 264 -5.32 -2.19 15.28
C PHE A 264 -5.59 -3.68 15.09
N ASN A 265 -4.62 -4.45 14.60
CA ASN A 265 -4.77 -5.90 14.46
C ASN A 265 -5.07 -6.59 15.80
N ALA A 266 -4.46 -6.13 16.91
CA ALA A 266 -4.78 -6.63 18.25
C ALA A 266 -6.24 -6.33 18.62
N LEU A 267 -6.71 -5.10 18.37
CA LEU A 267 -8.10 -4.72 18.57
C LEU A 267 -9.05 -5.60 17.74
N LEU A 268 -8.74 -5.85 16.46
CA LEU A 268 -9.55 -6.76 15.63
C LEU A 268 -9.65 -8.15 16.25
N CYS A 269 -8.54 -8.73 16.74
CA CYS A 269 -8.55 -10.03 17.42
C CYS A 269 -9.34 -9.99 18.73
N ASP A 270 -9.24 -8.90 19.50
CA ASP A 270 -10.00 -8.73 20.74
C ASP A 270 -11.50 -8.58 20.50
N MET A 271 -11.92 -8.07 19.33
CA MET A 271 -13.34 -7.96 18.91
C MET A 271 -13.83 -9.17 18.13
N LEU A 272 -12.97 -10.13 17.80
CA LEU A 272 -13.34 -11.28 16.98
C LEU A 272 -14.05 -12.37 17.81
N ALA A 273 -15.12 -12.93 17.27
CA ALA A 273 -15.76 -14.13 17.79
C ALA A 273 -14.86 -15.37 17.60
N GLU A 274 -15.12 -16.44 18.31
CA GLU A 274 -14.29 -17.68 18.31
C GLU A 274 -14.08 -18.24 16.89
N ASN A 275 -15.13 -18.26 16.06
CA ASN A 275 -15.06 -18.72 14.67
C ASN A 275 -15.09 -17.56 13.67
N GLY A 276 -14.76 -16.35 14.13
CA GLY A 276 -14.82 -15.15 13.31
C GLY A 276 -13.61 -14.99 12.39
N LYS A 277 -13.76 -14.08 11.43
CA LYS A 277 -12.71 -13.69 10.49
C LYS A 277 -12.63 -12.16 10.39
N ALA A 278 -11.43 -11.61 10.49
CA ALA A 278 -11.18 -10.18 10.35
C ALA A 278 -10.24 -9.90 9.18
N ILE A 279 -10.46 -8.77 8.51
CA ILE A 279 -9.55 -8.20 7.50
C ILE A 279 -9.07 -6.84 7.99
N GLY A 280 -7.74 -6.65 7.99
CA GLY A 280 -7.09 -5.37 8.19
C GLY A 280 -6.29 -4.94 6.95
N ILE A 281 -6.38 -3.67 6.58
CA ILE A 281 -5.52 -3.09 5.53
C ILE A 281 -4.37 -2.36 6.22
N MET A 282 -3.14 -2.83 6.01
CA MET A 282 -1.96 -2.36 6.74
C MET A 282 -0.84 -1.89 5.80
N THR A 283 0.12 -1.18 6.36
CA THR A 283 1.33 -0.83 5.62
C THR A 283 2.18 -2.06 5.35
N ASN A 284 2.72 -2.18 4.14
CA ASN A 284 3.57 -3.31 3.78
C ASN A 284 4.82 -3.42 4.69
N GLY A 285 5.33 -2.29 5.21
CA GLY A 285 6.47 -2.26 6.13
C GLY A 285 6.27 -3.09 7.40
N SER A 286 5.07 -3.12 7.95
CA SER A 286 4.73 -3.84 9.18
C SER A 286 4.85 -5.36 9.04
N THR A 287 4.88 -5.89 7.82
CA THR A 287 5.05 -7.34 7.56
C THR A 287 6.50 -7.81 7.71
N TRP A 288 7.50 -6.92 7.62
CA TRP A 288 8.91 -7.33 7.56
C TRP A 288 9.88 -6.47 8.39
N ASN A 289 9.51 -5.27 8.86
CA ASN A 289 10.42 -4.42 9.64
C ASN A 289 10.88 -5.12 10.94
N SER A 290 12.05 -4.75 11.45
CA SER A 290 12.63 -5.37 12.65
C SER A 290 11.94 -4.94 13.96
N ILE A 291 11.33 -3.75 13.96
CA ILE A 291 10.66 -3.17 15.13
C ILE A 291 9.43 -4.00 15.51
N ASP A 292 8.72 -4.54 14.52
CA ASP A 292 7.47 -5.28 14.71
C ASP A 292 7.67 -6.81 14.86
N ILE A 293 8.91 -7.31 14.87
CA ILE A 293 9.20 -8.74 15.10
C ILE A 293 8.47 -9.28 16.35
N PRO A 294 8.47 -8.61 17.52
CA PRO A 294 7.80 -9.13 18.70
C PRO A 294 6.28 -9.30 18.51
N MET A 295 5.64 -8.37 17.78
CA MET A 295 4.21 -8.44 17.48
C MET A 295 3.91 -9.56 16.49
N ARG A 296 4.65 -9.64 15.37
CA ARG A 296 4.51 -10.74 14.42
C ARG A 296 4.68 -12.11 15.08
N LYS A 297 5.72 -12.25 15.94
CA LYS A 297 5.92 -13.44 16.74
C LYS A 297 4.69 -13.79 17.57
N TYR A 298 4.15 -12.81 18.30
CA TYR A 298 2.97 -13.02 19.14
C TYR A 298 1.77 -13.55 18.35
N PHE A 299 1.44 -12.88 17.23
CA PHE A 299 0.30 -13.26 16.40
C PHE A 299 0.47 -14.63 15.72
N VAL A 300 1.66 -14.91 15.20
CA VAL A 300 1.97 -16.18 14.52
C VAL A 300 2.00 -17.34 15.52
N GLU A 301 2.69 -17.19 16.66
CA GLU A 301 2.77 -18.26 17.67
C GLU A 301 1.42 -18.60 18.31
N ARG A 302 0.50 -17.62 18.34
CA ARG A 302 -0.88 -17.82 18.79
C ARG A 302 -1.83 -18.23 17.68
N LYS A 303 -1.30 -18.51 16.47
CA LYS A 303 -2.09 -18.99 15.33
C LYS A 303 -3.22 -18.05 14.93
N MET A 304 -2.99 -16.72 15.03
CA MET A 304 -3.97 -15.69 14.75
C MET A 304 -3.92 -15.19 13.31
N VAL A 305 -2.85 -15.45 12.56
CA VAL A 305 -2.70 -15.01 11.17
C VAL A 305 -3.11 -16.13 10.23
N GLU A 306 -4.18 -15.94 9.49
CA GLU A 306 -4.66 -16.88 8.47
C GLU A 306 -3.96 -16.65 7.12
N CYS A 307 -3.98 -15.39 6.65
CA CYS A 307 -3.45 -15.05 5.33
C CYS A 307 -2.85 -13.65 5.30
N VAL A 308 -1.86 -13.45 4.44
CA VAL A 308 -1.26 -12.15 4.13
C VAL A 308 -1.20 -11.98 2.62
N ILE A 309 -1.85 -10.94 2.10
CA ILE A 309 -1.94 -10.64 0.66
C ILE A 309 -1.23 -9.31 0.41
N ALA A 310 -0.08 -9.35 -0.27
CA ALA A 310 0.62 -8.15 -0.70
C ALA A 310 -0.13 -7.49 -1.86
N LEU A 311 -0.53 -6.24 -1.71
CA LEU A 311 -1.32 -5.49 -2.68
C LEU A 311 -0.41 -4.59 -3.54
N PRO A 312 -0.77 -4.33 -4.82
CA PRO A 312 -0.02 -3.42 -5.67
C PRO A 312 -0.05 -1.98 -5.15
N GLY A 313 0.98 -1.21 -5.47
CA GLY A 313 0.95 0.24 -5.24
C GLY A 313 -0.12 0.93 -6.09
N LYS A 314 -0.44 2.17 -5.75
CA LYS A 314 -1.46 2.99 -6.44
C LYS A 314 -2.88 2.39 -6.45
N LEU A 315 -3.23 1.50 -5.53
CA LEU A 315 -4.62 1.07 -5.35
C LEU A 315 -5.44 2.14 -4.62
N PHE A 316 -4.85 2.81 -3.64
CA PHE A 316 -5.47 3.89 -2.89
C PHE A 316 -5.15 5.25 -3.52
N ALA A 317 -6.15 6.11 -3.71
CA ALA A 317 -5.98 7.44 -4.29
C ALA A 317 -5.03 8.33 -3.44
N SER A 318 -4.97 8.08 -2.14
CA SER A 318 -4.17 8.81 -1.16
C SER A 318 -2.68 8.45 -1.16
N THR A 319 -2.29 7.27 -1.68
CA THR A 319 -0.89 6.79 -1.63
C THR A 319 -0.48 5.94 -2.82
N ASN A 320 0.75 6.15 -3.27
CA ASN A 320 1.39 5.27 -4.25
C ASN A 320 2.09 4.05 -3.61
N ILE A 321 2.11 3.99 -2.28
CA ILE A 321 2.84 2.95 -1.53
C ILE A 321 2.03 1.65 -1.58
N PRO A 322 2.67 0.49 -1.86
CA PRO A 322 2.03 -0.80 -1.72
C PRO A 322 1.54 -1.03 -0.28
N THR A 323 0.36 -1.61 -0.15
CA THR A 323 -0.24 -1.99 1.13
C THR A 323 -0.33 -3.50 1.24
N THR A 324 -0.80 -3.99 2.37
CA THR A 324 -0.99 -5.41 2.63
C THR A 324 -2.37 -5.62 3.25
N LEU A 325 -3.11 -6.60 2.77
CA LEU A 325 -4.30 -7.09 3.41
C LEU A 325 -3.91 -8.28 4.30
N ILE A 326 -4.23 -8.19 5.58
CA ILE A 326 -4.06 -9.29 6.53
C ILE A 326 -5.42 -9.89 6.89
N ILE A 327 -5.51 -11.22 6.88
CA ILE A 327 -6.68 -11.96 7.36
C ILE A 327 -6.32 -12.58 8.69
N LEU A 328 -7.11 -12.27 9.70
CA LEU A 328 -6.98 -12.75 11.06
C LEU A 328 -8.14 -13.68 11.40
N SER A 329 -7.82 -14.82 11.99
CA SER A 329 -8.75 -15.80 12.54
C SER A 329 -8.03 -16.65 13.60
N HIS A 330 -8.69 -17.66 14.13
CA HIS A 330 -8.10 -18.50 15.17
C HIS A 330 -7.64 -19.87 14.64
N ASN A 331 -6.67 -20.51 15.32
CA ASN A 331 -6.22 -21.88 15.10
C ASN A 331 -5.52 -22.16 13.76
N ASN A 332 -4.78 -21.20 13.21
CA ASN A 332 -4.04 -21.37 11.96
C ASN A 332 -2.69 -22.06 12.19
N ASP A 333 -2.48 -23.25 11.62
CA ASP A 333 -1.22 -24.00 11.72
C ASP A 333 -0.13 -23.54 10.74
N SER A 334 -0.51 -22.72 9.76
CA SER A 334 0.36 -22.06 8.78
C SER A 334 -0.22 -20.71 8.40
N VAL A 335 0.60 -19.86 7.80
CA VAL A 335 0.16 -18.58 7.23
C VAL A 335 0.15 -18.68 5.72
N ARG A 336 -0.99 -18.44 5.11
CA ARG A 336 -1.09 -18.30 3.66
C ARG A 336 -0.51 -16.95 3.22
N MET A 337 0.44 -16.95 2.28
CA MET A 337 1.02 -15.73 1.72
C MET A 337 0.74 -15.65 0.23
N ILE A 338 0.27 -14.48 -0.23
CA ILE A 338 -0.07 -14.22 -1.64
C ILE A 338 0.57 -12.89 -2.07
N ASP A 339 1.33 -12.91 -3.15
CA ASP A 339 1.86 -11.69 -3.79
C ASP A 339 0.96 -11.29 -4.97
N ALA A 340 -0.03 -10.45 -4.70
CA ALA A 340 -0.94 -9.91 -5.69
C ALA A 340 -0.39 -8.65 -6.40
N THR A 341 0.84 -8.23 -6.13
CA THR A 341 1.40 -6.96 -6.65
C THR A 341 1.43 -6.86 -8.16
N LYS A 342 1.47 -7.99 -8.88
CA LYS A 342 1.46 -8.04 -10.34
C LYS A 342 0.08 -8.37 -10.94
N HIS A 343 -0.89 -8.78 -10.11
CA HIS A 343 -2.22 -9.19 -10.53
C HIS A 343 -3.22 -8.03 -10.44
N CYS A 344 -2.98 -6.96 -11.19
CA CYS A 344 -3.88 -5.81 -11.26
C CYS A 344 -3.91 -5.19 -12.65
N GLN A 345 -4.98 -4.47 -12.96
CA GLN A 345 -5.03 -3.58 -14.11
C GLN A 345 -4.32 -2.27 -13.77
N GLN A 346 -3.35 -1.90 -14.60
CA GLN A 346 -2.60 -0.68 -14.42
C GLN A 346 -3.36 0.52 -14.98
N GLY A 347 -3.75 1.44 -14.11
CA GLY A 347 -4.36 2.70 -14.49
C GLY A 347 -3.37 3.85 -14.53
N ARG A 348 -3.72 4.91 -15.26
CA ARG A 348 -2.87 6.12 -15.34
C ARG A 348 -2.71 6.79 -13.97
N ARG A 349 -3.77 6.88 -13.19
CA ARG A 349 -3.80 7.51 -11.85
C ARG A 349 -3.83 6.49 -10.74
N GLN A 350 -4.62 5.45 -10.88
CA GLN A 350 -4.88 4.43 -9.88
C GLN A 350 -4.94 3.06 -10.54
N ASN A 351 -4.39 2.04 -9.86
CA ASN A 351 -4.52 0.64 -10.25
C ASN A 351 -5.83 0.08 -9.67
N GLU A 352 -6.35 -0.97 -10.28
CA GLU A 352 -7.56 -1.64 -9.80
C GLU A 352 -7.48 -3.15 -10.01
N PHE A 353 -8.28 -3.91 -9.27
CA PHE A 353 -8.50 -5.33 -9.53
C PHE A 353 -9.72 -5.51 -10.43
N SER A 354 -9.56 -6.22 -11.54
CA SER A 354 -10.68 -6.77 -12.29
C SER A 354 -11.28 -7.96 -11.55
N ASP A 355 -12.47 -8.38 -11.94
CA ASP A 355 -13.09 -9.58 -11.37
C ASP A 355 -12.23 -10.84 -11.62
N GLU A 356 -11.48 -10.91 -12.74
CA GLU A 356 -10.50 -11.97 -13.02
C GLU A 356 -9.32 -11.92 -12.03
N ASN A 357 -8.76 -10.73 -11.75
CA ASN A 357 -7.71 -10.58 -10.75
C ASN A 357 -8.17 -11.01 -9.36
N ILE A 358 -9.39 -10.62 -8.98
CA ILE A 358 -9.99 -11.03 -7.70
C ILE A 358 -10.13 -12.55 -7.64
N ASN A 359 -10.67 -13.20 -8.69
CA ASN A 359 -10.79 -14.65 -8.74
C ASN A 359 -9.42 -15.34 -8.62
N THR A 360 -8.39 -14.83 -9.31
CA THR A 360 -7.01 -15.33 -9.20
C THR A 360 -6.50 -15.27 -7.76
N ILE A 361 -6.78 -14.17 -7.03
CA ILE A 361 -6.39 -14.05 -5.62
C ILE A 361 -7.16 -15.02 -4.73
N ILE A 362 -8.47 -15.20 -4.98
CA ILE A 362 -9.31 -16.15 -4.23
C ILE A 362 -8.85 -17.59 -4.46
N ASP A 363 -8.56 -17.98 -5.71
CA ASP A 363 -8.05 -19.32 -6.03
C ASP A 363 -6.69 -19.58 -5.36
N ALA A 364 -5.85 -18.54 -5.26
CA ALA A 364 -4.56 -18.59 -4.59
C ALA A 364 -4.64 -18.80 -3.06
N LEU A 365 -5.80 -18.70 -2.43
CA LEU A 365 -5.99 -19.09 -1.02
C LEU A 365 -5.83 -20.60 -0.80
N ALA A 366 -6.21 -21.41 -1.76
CA ALA A 366 -6.26 -22.87 -1.66
C ALA A 366 -5.12 -23.58 -2.38
N VAL A 367 -4.55 -22.98 -3.44
CA VAL A 367 -3.59 -23.60 -4.35
C VAL A 367 -2.27 -22.86 -4.32
N ASP A 368 -1.15 -23.60 -4.27
CA ASP A 368 0.19 -23.02 -4.36
C ASP A 368 0.52 -22.63 -5.81
N HIS A 369 1.08 -21.42 -5.95
CA HIS A 369 1.57 -20.84 -7.19
C HIS A 369 2.93 -20.18 -6.93
N GLU A 370 3.64 -19.75 -7.98
CA GLU A 370 4.86 -18.96 -7.82
C GLU A 370 4.65 -17.65 -7.00
N TYR A 371 3.41 -17.15 -6.96
CA TYR A 371 2.99 -15.95 -6.23
C TYR A 371 2.17 -16.27 -4.97
N SER A 372 2.02 -17.53 -4.57
CA SER A 372 1.28 -17.92 -3.36
C SER A 372 1.78 -19.23 -2.75
N ARG A 373 1.96 -19.25 -1.41
CA ARG A 373 2.43 -20.42 -0.68
C ARG A 373 1.94 -20.37 0.77
N SER A 374 1.68 -21.56 1.36
CA SER A 374 1.46 -21.68 2.79
C SER A 374 2.79 -21.90 3.51
N ILE A 375 3.08 -21.05 4.50
CA ILE A 375 4.33 -21.06 5.26
C ILE A 375 4.04 -21.59 6.67
N SER A 376 4.73 -22.65 7.07
CA SER A 376 4.58 -23.23 8.41
C SER A 376 5.10 -22.29 9.51
N ILE A 377 4.55 -22.41 10.73
CA ILE A 377 5.02 -21.62 11.88
C ILE A 377 6.51 -21.85 12.14
N GLU A 378 7.01 -23.07 11.91
CA GLU A 378 8.44 -23.37 12.07
C GLU A 378 9.31 -22.60 11.06
N GLU A 379 8.89 -22.55 9.82
CA GLU A 379 9.57 -21.79 8.76
C GLU A 379 9.52 -20.29 9.01
N LEU A 380 8.37 -19.76 9.48
CA LEU A 380 8.21 -18.37 9.93
C LEU A 380 9.18 -18.04 11.07
N ARG A 381 9.31 -18.93 12.04
CA ARG A 381 10.23 -18.77 13.19
C ARG A 381 11.69 -18.68 12.74
N LYS A 382 12.12 -19.52 11.79
CA LYS A 382 13.47 -19.49 11.20
C LYS A 382 13.75 -18.19 10.46
N ASN A 383 12.70 -17.53 9.92
CA ASN A 383 12.76 -16.29 9.15
C ASN A 383 12.32 -15.05 9.94
N GLU A 384 12.51 -15.03 11.29
CA GLU A 384 12.20 -13.88 12.16
C GLU A 384 10.75 -13.41 12.03
N TYR A 385 9.82 -14.34 11.79
CA TYR A 385 8.39 -14.09 11.58
C TYR A 385 8.11 -13.07 10.46
N ASN A 386 8.93 -13.07 9.42
CA ASN A 386 8.71 -12.24 8.26
C ASN A 386 7.44 -12.71 7.51
N LEU A 387 6.50 -11.79 7.23
CA LEU A 387 5.23 -12.08 6.57
C LEU A 387 5.22 -11.65 5.10
N SER A 388 6.38 -11.55 4.46
CA SER A 388 6.51 -11.27 3.02
C SER A 388 6.90 -12.53 2.26
N LEU A 389 6.10 -12.93 1.27
CA LEU A 389 6.34 -14.15 0.48
C LEU A 389 7.74 -14.16 -0.17
N SER A 390 8.24 -13.00 -0.60
CA SER A 390 9.56 -12.89 -1.22
C SER A 390 10.70 -13.38 -0.32
N ARG A 391 10.49 -13.44 1.00
CA ARG A 391 11.47 -13.97 1.95
C ARG A 391 11.63 -15.50 1.81
N TYR A 392 10.59 -16.20 1.37
CA TYR A 392 10.52 -17.67 1.31
C TYR A 392 10.78 -18.21 -0.10
N ALA A 393 10.75 -17.36 -1.12
CA ALA A 393 11.09 -17.76 -2.49
C ALA A 393 12.56 -18.21 -2.65
N ALA A 394 13.43 -17.86 -1.69
CA ALA A 394 14.86 -18.22 -1.72
C ALA A 394 15.14 -19.63 -1.17
N ASP A 395 14.25 -20.18 -0.34
CA ASP A 395 14.47 -21.52 0.25
C ASP A 395 14.37 -22.66 -0.80
N ASP A 396 13.68 -22.42 -1.92
CA ASP A 396 13.69 -23.32 -3.08
C ASP A 396 14.97 -23.20 -3.96
N LEU A 397 15.81 -22.19 -3.69
CA LEU A 397 17.09 -21.99 -4.37
C LEU A 397 18.26 -22.71 -3.68
N GLY A 398 17.98 -23.70 -2.83
CA GLY A 398 19.00 -24.50 -2.18
C GLY A 398 20.08 -24.97 -3.15
N PHE A 399 21.27 -24.37 -3.08
CA PHE A 399 22.40 -24.79 -3.88
C PHE A 399 22.97 -26.10 -3.32
N HIS A 400 23.04 -27.15 -4.14
CA HIS A 400 23.86 -28.31 -3.80
C HIS A 400 25.30 -27.82 -3.57
N ASN A 401 25.77 -27.81 -2.32
CA ASN A 401 27.06 -27.24 -1.89
C ASN A 401 27.14 -25.71 -1.84
N GLY A 402 26.05 -24.99 -1.53
CA GLY A 402 26.08 -23.55 -1.23
C GLY A 402 26.92 -23.23 0.00
N VAL A 403 27.63 -22.10 -0.03
CA VAL A 403 28.37 -21.56 1.11
C VAL A 403 27.84 -20.19 1.47
N LEU A 404 27.95 -19.79 2.73
CA LEU A 404 27.61 -18.42 3.13
C LEU A 404 28.53 -17.41 2.44
N PHE A 405 27.99 -16.36 1.88
CA PHE A 405 28.78 -15.34 1.18
C PHE A 405 29.87 -14.72 2.06
N GLU A 406 29.62 -14.61 3.39
CA GLU A 406 30.64 -14.13 4.32
C GLU A 406 31.92 -14.97 4.34
N SER A 407 31.85 -16.25 3.99
CA SER A 407 33.03 -17.15 4.00
C SER A 407 34.07 -16.80 2.93
N VAL A 408 33.68 -16.02 1.91
CA VAL A 408 34.54 -15.57 0.81
C VAL A 408 34.82 -14.07 0.85
N ILE A 409 34.28 -13.33 1.82
CA ILE A 409 34.50 -11.88 1.98
C ILE A 409 35.72 -11.63 2.89
N LYS A 410 36.70 -10.86 2.43
CA LYS A 410 37.78 -10.28 3.25
C LYS A 410 37.32 -9.05 4.00
N SER A 411 36.67 -8.12 3.27
CA SER A 411 36.10 -6.92 3.85
C SER A 411 34.86 -6.47 3.11
N ILE A 412 33.92 -5.86 3.84
CA ILE A 412 32.76 -5.19 3.27
C ILE A 412 32.54 -3.87 3.97
N SER A 413 32.42 -2.82 3.22
CA SER A 413 32.13 -1.48 3.73
C SER A 413 31.15 -0.76 2.83
N ARG A 414 30.52 0.27 3.37
CA ARG A 414 29.74 1.22 2.57
C ARG A 414 30.70 2.27 2.01
N GLY A 415 30.46 2.76 0.80
CA GLY A 415 31.24 3.84 0.20
C GLY A 415 31.17 5.16 0.98
N ALA A 416 31.87 6.17 0.49
CA ALA A 416 32.04 7.45 1.17
C ALA A 416 30.68 8.15 1.44
N PRO A 417 30.42 8.58 2.68
CA PRO A 417 29.21 9.32 3.05
C PRO A 417 29.35 10.81 2.71
N CYS A 418 29.76 11.13 1.48
CA CYS A 418 29.87 12.51 1.02
C CYS A 418 28.49 13.11 0.78
N THR A 419 28.25 14.32 1.24
CA THR A 419 27.13 15.16 0.81
C THR A 419 27.37 15.70 -0.59
N ALA A 420 26.32 16.17 -1.28
CA ALA A 420 26.45 16.79 -2.59
C ALA A 420 27.41 18.00 -2.55
N SER A 421 27.28 18.87 -1.55
CA SER A 421 28.15 20.03 -1.37
C SER A 421 29.63 19.66 -1.17
N GLN A 422 29.92 18.62 -0.38
CA GLN A 422 31.28 18.12 -0.18
C GLN A 422 31.87 17.52 -1.46
N LEU A 423 31.01 16.89 -2.28
CA LEU A 423 31.44 16.38 -3.57
C LEU A 423 31.74 17.51 -4.55
N ASP A 424 30.87 18.54 -4.61
CA ASP A 424 31.02 19.70 -5.48
C ASP A 424 32.37 20.46 -5.21
N GLU A 425 32.80 20.51 -3.93
CA GLU A 425 34.11 21.08 -3.54
C GLU A 425 35.30 20.27 -4.06
N MET A 426 35.13 18.98 -4.29
CA MET A 426 36.19 18.07 -4.76
C MET A 426 36.18 17.88 -6.28
N VAL A 427 35.09 18.21 -7.00
CA VAL A 427 35.00 18.04 -8.46
C VAL A 427 36.04 18.86 -9.21
N SER A 428 36.55 18.31 -10.30
CA SER A 428 37.51 18.96 -11.20
C SER A 428 37.03 18.92 -12.64
N ASP A 429 37.07 20.04 -13.33
CA ASP A 429 36.82 20.10 -14.78
C ASP A 429 38.04 19.59 -15.58
N SER A 430 39.21 19.49 -14.93
CA SER A 430 40.43 18.97 -15.55
C SER A 430 40.60 17.48 -15.30
N VAL A 431 41.20 16.79 -16.27
CA VAL A 431 41.53 15.38 -16.15
C VAL A 431 42.56 15.17 -15.04
N THR A 432 42.25 14.32 -14.08
CA THR A 432 43.12 13.93 -12.96
C THR A 432 43.17 12.40 -12.87
N ASN A 433 44.02 11.87 -12.00
CA ASN A 433 44.03 10.45 -11.66
C ASN A 433 43.04 10.08 -10.53
N MET A 434 42.26 11.04 -10.05
CA MET A 434 41.24 10.85 -9.03
C MET A 434 39.85 10.98 -9.64
N GLN A 435 39.00 10.00 -9.37
CA GLN A 435 37.66 9.93 -9.94
C GLN A 435 36.63 9.52 -8.89
N TYR A 436 35.35 9.76 -9.19
CA TYR A 436 34.24 9.45 -8.30
C TYR A 436 33.24 8.52 -8.98
N LEU A 437 32.96 7.37 -8.33
CA LEU A 437 32.00 6.40 -8.81
C LEU A 437 30.64 6.59 -8.12
N MET A 438 29.63 6.96 -8.89
CA MET A 438 28.23 7.01 -8.48
C MET A 438 27.44 5.80 -8.98
N LEU A 439 26.28 5.55 -8.40
CA LEU A 439 25.36 4.50 -8.86
C LEU A 439 24.95 4.68 -10.33
N ALA A 440 24.84 5.93 -10.81
CA ALA A 440 24.50 6.25 -12.20
C ALA A 440 25.58 5.76 -13.19
N ASN A 441 26.84 5.72 -12.77
CA ASN A 441 27.95 5.29 -13.61
C ASN A 441 28.08 3.77 -13.77
N ILE A 442 27.22 3.00 -13.14
CA ILE A 442 27.15 1.55 -13.32
C ILE A 442 25.93 1.25 -14.21
N GLN A 443 26.17 0.77 -15.44
CA GLN A 443 25.12 0.44 -16.40
C GLN A 443 25.38 -0.94 -17.02
N ASN A 444 24.38 -1.82 -16.93
CA ASN A 444 24.45 -3.21 -17.40
C ASN A 444 25.67 -3.95 -16.84
N GLY A 445 25.97 -3.74 -15.55
CA GLY A 445 27.10 -4.40 -14.88
C GLY A 445 28.49 -3.86 -15.24
N ILE A 446 28.59 -2.80 -16.03
CA ILE A 446 29.86 -2.18 -16.46
C ILE A 446 29.95 -0.79 -15.79
N ILE A 447 31.12 -0.48 -15.27
CA ILE A 447 31.46 0.87 -14.80
C ILE A 447 31.81 1.73 -16.01
N ASP A 448 31.21 2.92 -16.11
CA ASP A 448 31.49 3.88 -17.18
C ASP A 448 32.97 4.33 -17.13
N ASP A 449 33.64 4.36 -18.28
CA ASP A 449 35.02 4.85 -18.40
C ASP A 449 35.13 6.36 -18.14
N ARG A 450 34.02 7.11 -18.26
CA ARG A 450 33.93 8.56 -18.07
C ARG A 450 33.40 8.91 -16.69
N LEU A 451 34.15 8.54 -15.65
CA LEU A 451 33.81 8.96 -14.30
C LEU A 451 34.16 10.45 -14.08
N PRO A 452 33.39 11.20 -13.28
CA PRO A 452 33.72 12.55 -12.87
C PRO A 452 35.12 12.62 -12.22
N TYR A 453 35.90 13.62 -12.59
CA TYR A 453 37.24 13.84 -12.00
C TYR A 453 37.15 14.61 -10.69
N LEU A 454 38.08 14.31 -9.79
CA LEU A 454 38.23 15.02 -8.53
C LEU A 454 39.60 15.76 -8.51
N SER A 455 39.62 16.97 -7.97
CA SER A 455 40.83 17.76 -7.74
C SER A 455 41.66 17.19 -6.59
N TYR A 456 41.02 16.65 -5.58
CA TYR A 456 41.61 15.97 -4.43
C TYR A 456 40.62 14.97 -3.84
N ILE A 457 41.08 14.07 -2.98
CA ILE A 457 40.25 13.22 -2.12
C ILE A 457 40.66 13.56 -0.67
N ASP A 458 39.65 14.00 0.13
CA ASP A 458 39.88 14.27 1.55
C ASP A 458 40.44 13.00 2.23
N PRO A 459 41.52 13.10 3.03
CA PRO A 459 42.13 11.94 3.69
C PRO A 459 41.18 11.08 4.50
N LYS A 460 40.11 11.66 5.06
CA LYS A 460 39.07 10.89 5.77
C LYS A 460 38.30 9.94 4.87
N TYR A 461 38.27 10.17 3.55
CA TYR A 461 37.57 9.34 2.55
C TYR A 461 38.51 8.35 1.84
N GLU A 462 39.82 8.39 2.05
CA GLU A 462 40.80 7.52 1.40
C GLU A 462 40.44 6.03 1.51
N ARG A 463 39.96 5.60 2.65
CA ARG A 463 39.53 4.20 2.91
C ARG A 463 38.37 3.71 2.05
N TYR A 464 37.69 4.59 1.34
CA TYR A 464 36.59 4.27 0.45
C TYR A 464 37.01 4.26 -1.04
N CYS A 465 38.28 4.42 -1.32
CA CYS A 465 38.84 4.24 -2.64
C CYS A 465 38.86 2.76 -3.00
N LEU A 466 38.47 2.48 -4.24
CA LEU A 466 38.43 1.13 -4.75
C LEU A 466 39.82 0.56 -5.02
N LYS A 467 39.98 -0.74 -4.81
CA LYS A 467 41.11 -1.53 -5.27
C LYS A 467 40.72 -2.28 -6.55
N ASN A 468 41.71 -2.78 -7.28
CA ASN A 468 41.44 -3.66 -8.41
C ASN A 468 40.71 -4.92 -7.93
N ASN A 469 39.84 -5.48 -8.77
CA ASN A 469 39.01 -6.65 -8.48
C ASN A 469 37.99 -6.47 -7.34
N THR A 470 37.77 -5.25 -6.82
CA THR A 470 36.73 -5.01 -5.82
C THR A 470 35.34 -5.25 -6.43
N LEU A 471 34.55 -6.11 -5.80
CA LEU A 471 33.15 -6.29 -6.15
C LEU A 471 32.33 -5.12 -5.57
N ILE A 472 31.48 -4.53 -6.41
CA ILE A 472 30.63 -3.41 -6.07
C ILE A 472 29.18 -3.85 -6.20
N LEU A 473 28.37 -3.55 -5.18
CA LEU A 473 26.94 -3.82 -5.18
C LEU A 473 26.17 -2.56 -4.79
N SER A 474 25.13 -2.20 -5.54
CA SER A 474 24.25 -1.11 -5.13
C SER A 474 23.52 -1.46 -3.83
N LYS A 475 23.47 -0.49 -2.91
CA LYS A 475 22.77 -0.65 -1.65
C LYS A 475 21.25 -0.53 -1.84
N ASN A 476 20.82 0.37 -2.71
CA ASN A 476 19.42 0.74 -2.95
C ASN A 476 19.00 0.48 -4.39
N GLY A 477 17.69 0.30 -4.61
CA GLY A 477 17.09 0.07 -5.92
C GLY A 477 17.01 -1.43 -6.27
N PHE A 478 16.02 -1.80 -7.08
CA PHE A 478 15.91 -3.15 -7.64
C PHE A 478 15.55 -3.03 -9.13
N PRO A 479 16.19 -3.80 -10.04
CA PRO A 479 17.28 -4.77 -9.78
C PRO A 479 18.56 -4.10 -9.26
N TYR A 480 19.30 -4.80 -8.41
CA TYR A 480 20.57 -4.31 -7.87
C TYR A 480 21.65 -4.30 -8.94
N LYS A 481 22.49 -3.27 -8.94
CA LYS A 481 23.62 -3.15 -9.85
C LYS A 481 24.84 -3.80 -9.23
N VAL A 482 25.49 -4.69 -9.97
CA VAL A 482 26.71 -5.38 -9.57
C VAL A 482 27.80 -5.08 -10.58
N ALA A 483 29.00 -4.74 -10.12
CA ALA A 483 30.18 -4.47 -10.97
C ALA A 483 31.45 -4.96 -10.30
N VAL A 484 32.50 -5.17 -11.08
CA VAL A 484 33.86 -5.40 -10.58
C VAL A 484 34.72 -4.20 -11.00
N ALA A 485 35.41 -3.61 -10.05
CA ALA A 485 36.28 -2.47 -10.30
C ALA A 485 37.56 -2.90 -11.01
N SER A 486 37.89 -2.21 -12.10
CA SER A 486 39.22 -2.24 -12.74
C SER A 486 39.90 -0.91 -12.45
N VAL A 487 40.93 -0.93 -11.62
CA VAL A 487 41.68 0.27 -11.19
C VAL A 487 43.08 0.20 -11.75
N ARG A 488 43.49 1.21 -12.53
CA ARG A 488 44.81 1.31 -13.14
C ARG A 488 45.85 1.77 -12.10
N ASP A 489 47.11 1.50 -12.37
CA ASP A 489 48.20 2.00 -11.52
C ASP A 489 48.15 3.53 -11.39
N GLY A 490 48.17 4.01 -10.16
CA GLY A 490 48.10 5.44 -9.83
C GLY A 490 46.71 6.06 -9.92
N GLN A 491 45.69 5.33 -10.40
CA GLN A 491 44.29 5.78 -10.40
C GLN A 491 43.65 5.60 -9.01
N ARG A 492 42.86 6.56 -8.61
CA ARG A 492 42.11 6.53 -7.35
C ARG A 492 40.63 6.77 -7.64
N ILE A 493 39.79 5.80 -7.34
CA ILE A 493 38.32 5.87 -7.58
C ILE A 493 37.62 5.85 -6.24
N LEU A 494 37.05 6.98 -5.84
CA LEU A 494 36.23 7.10 -4.63
C LEU A 494 34.82 6.60 -4.88
N ALA A 495 34.35 5.62 -4.12
CA ALA A 495 33.00 5.07 -4.27
C ALA A 495 31.95 5.82 -3.44
N ASN A 496 30.77 6.05 -4.01
CA ASN A 496 29.63 6.72 -3.37
C ASN A 496 29.01 5.88 -2.24
N GLY A 497 28.47 6.52 -1.21
CA GLY A 497 27.82 5.90 -0.06
C GLY A 497 26.56 5.07 -0.36
N ASN A 498 26.05 5.05 -1.59
CA ASN A 498 24.99 4.17 -2.05
C ASN A 498 25.49 2.84 -2.64
N LEU A 499 26.79 2.61 -2.57
CA LEU A 499 27.47 1.41 -3.02
C LEU A 499 28.08 0.67 -1.84
N TYR A 500 28.05 -0.66 -1.88
CA TYR A 500 28.88 -1.53 -1.06
C TYR A 500 30.19 -1.81 -1.80
N ILE A 501 31.30 -1.72 -1.06
CA ILE A 501 32.67 -2.05 -1.48
C ILE A 501 32.99 -3.39 -0.84
N ILE A 502 33.13 -4.44 -1.63
CA ILE A 502 33.30 -5.82 -1.16
C ILE A 502 34.63 -6.36 -1.69
N GLU A 503 35.59 -6.53 -0.80
CA GLU A 503 36.86 -7.21 -1.11
C GLU A 503 36.67 -8.72 -0.86
N LEU A 504 36.86 -9.51 -1.90
CA LEU A 504 36.75 -10.97 -1.81
C LEU A 504 38.11 -11.61 -1.48
N ASP A 505 38.06 -12.80 -0.93
CA ASP A 505 39.21 -13.69 -0.84
C ASP A 505 39.41 -14.37 -2.18
N GLU A 506 40.27 -13.79 -3.04
CA GLU A 506 40.49 -14.26 -4.41
C GLU A 506 41.08 -15.68 -4.50
N GLU A 507 41.62 -16.23 -3.40
CA GLU A 507 41.98 -17.65 -3.33
C GLU A 507 40.78 -18.59 -3.25
N LYS A 508 39.62 -18.07 -2.80
CA LYS A 508 38.38 -18.83 -2.64
C LYS A 508 37.34 -18.51 -3.69
N ALA A 509 37.24 -17.24 -4.08
CA ALA A 509 36.17 -16.78 -4.97
C ALA A 509 36.67 -15.77 -6.00
N ASN A 510 36.45 -16.10 -7.27
CA ASN A 510 36.73 -15.19 -8.37
C ASN A 510 35.70 -14.05 -8.44
N PRO A 511 36.08 -12.77 -8.41
CA PRO A 511 35.13 -11.62 -8.39
C PRO A 511 34.16 -11.59 -9.58
N TYR A 512 34.61 -11.98 -10.78
CA TYR A 512 33.75 -12.03 -11.96
C TYR A 512 32.82 -13.23 -11.96
N TYR A 513 33.18 -14.34 -11.30
CA TYR A 513 32.28 -15.45 -11.05
C TYR A 513 31.14 -15.04 -10.11
N ILE A 514 31.47 -14.39 -8.98
CA ILE A 514 30.48 -13.90 -8.03
C ILE A 514 29.57 -12.84 -8.67
N LYS A 515 30.14 -11.96 -9.51
CA LYS A 515 29.36 -11.02 -10.30
C LYS A 515 28.40 -11.75 -11.24
N ALA A 516 28.88 -12.71 -12.00
CA ALA A 516 28.07 -13.49 -12.94
C ALA A 516 26.92 -14.21 -12.22
N PHE A 517 27.16 -14.72 -11.01
CA PHE A 517 26.11 -15.29 -10.18
C PHE A 517 25.05 -14.24 -9.79
N PHE A 518 25.46 -13.09 -9.23
CA PHE A 518 24.50 -12.06 -8.81
C PHE A 518 23.74 -11.41 -9.99
N ASP A 519 24.28 -11.42 -11.19
CA ASP A 519 23.58 -10.96 -12.41
C ASP A 519 22.69 -12.05 -13.05
N SER A 520 22.74 -13.29 -12.55
CA SER A 520 21.86 -14.37 -13.00
C SER A 520 20.45 -14.25 -12.40
N GLU A 521 19.47 -14.95 -12.98
CA GLU A 521 18.10 -15.02 -12.44
C GLU A 521 18.11 -15.54 -11.00
N GLN A 522 18.92 -16.55 -10.69
CA GLN A 522 19.06 -17.10 -9.35
C GLN A 522 19.68 -16.08 -8.39
N GLY A 523 20.75 -15.40 -8.79
CA GLY A 523 21.38 -14.35 -7.99
C GLY A 523 20.45 -13.16 -7.75
N HIS A 524 19.68 -12.74 -8.74
CA HIS A 524 18.63 -11.74 -8.60
C HIS A 524 17.56 -12.19 -7.60
N ALA A 525 17.12 -13.45 -7.63
CA ALA A 525 16.17 -14.00 -6.67
C ALA A 525 16.75 -14.00 -5.23
N VAL A 526 18.02 -14.39 -5.06
CA VAL A 526 18.73 -14.33 -3.77
C VAL A 526 18.80 -12.90 -3.24
N LEU A 527 19.21 -11.93 -4.06
CA LEU A 527 19.26 -10.52 -3.63
C LEU A 527 17.87 -9.96 -3.32
N LYS A 528 16.85 -10.36 -4.08
CA LYS A 528 15.46 -9.99 -3.83
C LYS A 528 14.95 -10.51 -2.49
N SER A 529 15.29 -11.75 -2.12
CA SER A 529 14.85 -12.38 -0.86
C SER A 529 15.32 -11.66 0.39
N ILE A 530 16.47 -10.99 0.34
CA ILE A 530 17.06 -10.22 1.45
C ILE A 530 16.77 -8.73 1.38
N THR A 531 16.02 -8.30 0.35
CA THR A 531 15.65 -6.90 0.13
C THR A 531 14.64 -6.44 1.16
N VAL A 532 14.80 -5.20 1.62
CA VAL A 532 13.94 -4.54 2.59
C VAL A 532 13.46 -3.20 2.03
N GLY A 533 12.17 -2.91 2.16
CA GLY A 533 11.57 -1.65 1.71
C GLY A 533 10.94 -1.72 0.32
N ALA A 534 9.61 -1.46 0.25
CA ALA A 534 8.86 -1.49 -1.01
C ALA A 534 9.07 -0.22 -1.86
N ALA A 535 9.10 0.97 -1.21
CA ALA A 535 9.26 2.24 -1.93
C ALA A 535 10.72 2.54 -2.29
N MET A 536 11.66 2.11 -1.45
CA MET A 536 13.09 2.23 -1.69
C MET A 536 13.77 0.93 -1.27
N PRO A 537 13.77 -0.10 -2.15
CA PRO A 537 14.40 -1.38 -1.86
C PRO A 537 15.86 -1.22 -1.46
N ASN A 538 16.27 -1.83 -0.34
CA ASN A 538 17.66 -1.82 0.10
C ASN A 538 18.07 -3.16 0.71
N ILE A 539 19.38 -3.44 0.72
CA ILE A 539 19.98 -4.63 1.32
C ILE A 539 20.80 -4.20 2.54
N GLY A 540 20.60 -4.89 3.68
CA GLY A 540 21.46 -4.75 4.85
C GLY A 540 22.70 -5.63 4.75
N VAL A 541 23.87 -5.13 5.22
CA VAL A 541 25.15 -5.87 5.18
C VAL A 541 25.07 -7.22 5.86
N ASP A 542 24.40 -7.30 7.01
CA ASP A 542 24.31 -8.55 7.78
C ASP A 542 23.47 -9.62 7.07
N LYS A 543 22.44 -9.18 6.32
CA LYS A 543 21.64 -10.07 5.49
C LYS A 543 22.41 -10.52 4.25
N LEU A 544 23.14 -9.59 3.60
CA LEU A 544 23.97 -9.91 2.45
C LEU A 544 25.07 -10.92 2.79
N LYS A 545 25.70 -10.82 3.94
CA LYS A 545 26.71 -11.77 4.41
C LYS A 545 26.17 -13.19 4.57
N LYS A 546 24.91 -13.33 4.96
CA LYS A 546 24.25 -14.61 5.26
C LYS A 546 23.60 -15.27 4.05
N VAL A 547 23.66 -14.68 2.85
CA VAL A 547 23.14 -15.38 1.67
C VAL A 547 24.01 -16.56 1.30
N GLU A 548 23.38 -17.63 0.86
CA GLU A 548 24.09 -18.76 0.25
C GLU A 548 24.41 -18.46 -1.21
N ILE A 549 25.62 -18.80 -1.61
CA ILE A 549 26.10 -18.69 -2.99
C ILE A 549 26.66 -20.02 -3.44
N PRO A 550 26.51 -20.44 -4.71
CA PRO A 550 27.20 -21.59 -5.24
C PRO A 550 28.71 -21.28 -5.32
N LEU A 551 29.53 -22.19 -4.87
CA LEU A 551 30.98 -22.02 -4.90
C LEU A 551 31.66 -23.30 -5.43
N PRO A 552 31.70 -23.52 -6.75
CA PRO A 552 32.40 -24.64 -7.37
C PRO A 552 33.93 -24.49 -7.22
N PRO A 553 34.73 -25.52 -7.56
CA PRO A 553 36.18 -25.40 -7.58
C PRO A 553 36.65 -24.22 -8.42
N MET A 554 37.83 -23.63 -8.08
CA MET A 554 38.35 -22.43 -8.71
C MET A 554 38.47 -22.53 -10.24
N GLU A 555 38.86 -23.67 -10.76
CA GLU A 555 38.95 -23.92 -12.24
C GLU A 555 37.60 -23.67 -12.93
N GLU A 556 36.52 -24.11 -12.33
CA GLU A 556 35.17 -23.89 -12.87
C GLU A 556 34.72 -22.44 -12.71
N GLN A 557 35.06 -21.79 -11.59
CA GLN A 557 34.83 -20.34 -11.41
C GLN A 557 35.55 -19.51 -12.47
N GLU A 558 36.80 -19.82 -12.73
CA GLU A 558 37.61 -19.13 -13.77
C GLU A 558 37.01 -19.34 -15.17
N ARG A 559 36.59 -20.53 -15.49
CA ARG A 559 35.96 -20.84 -16.78
C ARG A 559 34.68 -20.01 -16.98
N ILE A 560 33.83 -19.91 -15.96
CA ILE A 560 32.59 -19.11 -15.98
C ILE A 560 32.95 -17.63 -16.07
N ALA A 561 33.90 -17.16 -15.26
CA ALA A 561 34.34 -15.78 -15.22
C ALA A 561 34.88 -15.30 -16.57
N GLN A 562 35.72 -16.10 -17.24
CA GLN A 562 36.25 -15.81 -18.58
C GLN A 562 35.13 -15.68 -19.62
N LYS A 563 34.19 -16.61 -19.63
CA LYS A 563 33.04 -16.55 -20.54
C LYS A 563 32.19 -15.30 -20.28
N TYR A 564 31.97 -14.98 -19.01
CA TYR A 564 31.19 -13.81 -18.60
C TYR A 564 31.89 -12.51 -19.02
N GLN A 565 33.19 -12.37 -18.75
CA GLN A 565 34.00 -11.21 -19.17
C GLN A 565 33.98 -11.02 -20.68
N ALA A 566 34.19 -12.09 -21.47
CA ALA A 566 34.13 -12.01 -22.92
C ALA A 566 32.78 -11.48 -23.43
N THR A 567 31.67 -11.89 -22.80
CA THR A 567 30.32 -11.36 -23.11
C THR A 567 30.17 -9.88 -22.74
N LEU A 568 30.74 -9.45 -21.61
CA LEU A 568 30.73 -8.03 -21.22
C LEU A 568 31.54 -7.17 -22.21
N ASP A 569 32.71 -7.65 -22.67
CA ASP A 569 33.53 -6.99 -23.68
C ASP A 569 32.78 -6.85 -25.01
N GLU A 570 32.07 -7.89 -25.43
CA GLU A 570 31.22 -7.85 -26.63
C GLU A 570 30.11 -6.80 -26.48
N ILE A 571 29.43 -6.74 -25.33
CA ILE A 571 28.42 -5.72 -25.02
C ILE A 571 29.01 -4.31 -25.07
N ALA A 572 30.22 -4.11 -24.54
CA ALA A 572 30.90 -2.83 -24.57
C ALA A 572 31.20 -2.37 -26.00
N VAL A 573 31.68 -3.29 -26.86
CA VAL A 573 31.93 -3.02 -28.29
C VAL A 573 30.65 -2.67 -29.04
N ILE A 574 29.56 -3.40 -28.79
CA ILE A 574 28.24 -3.12 -29.41
C ILE A 574 27.74 -1.75 -29.01
N LYS A 575 27.86 -1.37 -27.71
CA LYS A 575 27.46 -0.04 -27.24
C LYS A 575 28.24 1.07 -27.90
N LEU A 576 29.57 0.93 -28.00
CA LEU A 576 30.41 1.91 -28.68
C LEU A 576 30.02 2.08 -30.17
N ARG A 577 29.67 0.98 -30.85
CA ARG A 577 29.16 1.04 -32.22
C ARG A 577 27.81 1.74 -32.32
N LEU A 578 26.91 1.48 -31.35
CA LEU A 578 25.61 2.13 -31.28
C LEU A 578 25.75 3.64 -31.04
N GLU A 579 26.59 4.07 -30.08
CA GLU A 579 26.87 5.49 -29.83
C GLU A 579 27.43 6.19 -31.08
N LYS A 580 28.39 5.57 -31.78
CA LYS A 580 28.91 6.11 -33.03
C LYS A 580 27.83 6.24 -34.11
N ALA A 581 26.93 5.26 -34.21
CA ALA A 581 25.83 5.29 -35.17
C ALA A 581 24.82 6.38 -34.83
N ILE A 582 24.49 6.56 -33.55
CA ILE A 582 23.59 7.63 -33.06
C ILE A 582 24.23 9.01 -33.34
N ASN A 583 25.52 9.20 -32.99
CA ASN A 583 26.24 10.44 -33.29
C ASN A 583 26.24 10.76 -34.79
N LYS A 584 26.45 9.77 -35.64
CA LYS A 584 26.33 9.94 -37.08
C LYS A 584 24.95 10.38 -37.53
N LEU A 585 23.87 9.82 -36.93
CA LEU A 585 22.49 10.27 -37.19
C LEU A 585 22.29 11.75 -36.85
N HIS A 586 22.87 12.22 -35.76
CA HIS A 586 22.74 13.61 -35.34
C HIS A 586 23.48 14.60 -36.26
N HIS A 587 24.53 14.16 -36.99
CA HIS A 587 25.34 14.99 -37.87
C HIS A 587 25.03 14.84 -39.36
N ILE A 588 24.09 13.95 -39.75
CA ILE A 588 23.70 13.76 -41.14
C ILE A 588 23.28 15.07 -41.83
N PHE A 589 22.58 15.96 -41.12
CA PHE A 589 22.08 17.22 -41.66
C PHE A 589 23.21 18.26 -41.81
N ASP A 590 24.24 18.20 -40.99
CA ASP A 590 25.39 19.12 -41.03
C ASP A 590 26.36 18.73 -42.15
N GLU A 591 26.51 17.42 -42.46
CA GLU A 591 27.38 16.89 -43.54
C GLU A 591 26.81 17.14 -44.96
N GLU A 592 25.48 17.29 -45.11
CA GLU A 592 24.85 17.64 -46.39
C GLU A 592 24.76 19.17 -46.65
N SER A 593 25.20 19.99 -45.68
CA SER A 593 25.17 21.46 -45.75
C SER A 593 26.51 22.07 -46.20
N GLU A 594 27.57 21.30 -46.40
CA GLU A 594 28.84 21.65 -47.05
C GLU A 594 28.88 21.17 -48.50
#